data_4b4608ef26fa4f77876ef179784ad3b2
#
_entry.id   4b4608ef26fa4f77876ef179784ad3b2
#
_cell.length_a   1.000
_cell.length_b   1.000
_cell.length_c   1.000
_cell.angle_alpha   90.00
_cell.angle_beta   90.00
_cell.angle_gamma   90.00
#
_symmetry.space_group_name_H-M   'P 1'
#
loop_
_entity.id
_entity.type
_entity.pdbx_description
1 polymer ?
#
loop_
_entity_poly.entity_id
_entity_poly.type
_entity_poly.pdbx_seq_one_letter_code
_entity_poly.pdbx_strand_id
1 'polypeptide(L)'
;VGFFGCILSFIIYKCGTDWIDVVLPPAAMGPVVALIGLELSGSAADNAGLLADKVDPRNVIVFAVTLGVAIFGNILFRGFLSVIPILIAVIAGYVAALACGILDFSQVASASWFALPNFQMPKFDMGAIMMILPVLLVITSEHIGHQVVTSKIVGRDLLKKPGLHRSLFGDNFSTMISGLIGSVPTTTYGENIGVMAVTRVYSVRVIAGAAFLSIICSFVGKLSMLIQTIPGPVIGGISFLLYGMIGASGIRILVDSQVDYGLSRNLTLTSVVFVTGLSGIAVKFGDIELTGMVLACIVGMILSLVFYILDRLKLTNDREEA
;
A
#
# COMPACT_ATOMS: atom_id res chain seq x y z
N VAL A 1 6.74 1.08 -13.62
CA VAL A 1 7.20 0.65 -12.28
C VAL A 1 7.90 -0.70 -12.39
N GLY A 2 7.23 -1.79 -12.75
CA GLY A 2 7.76 -3.15 -12.69
C GLY A 2 9.08 -3.36 -13.44
N PHE A 3 9.23 -2.82 -14.65
CA PHE A 3 10.48 -2.91 -15.42
C PHE A 3 11.67 -2.28 -14.67
N PHE A 4 11.50 -1.06 -14.20
CA PHE A 4 12.54 -0.36 -13.42
C PHE A 4 12.79 -1.04 -12.08
N GLY A 5 11.76 -1.64 -11.47
CA GLY A 5 11.91 -2.44 -10.26
C GLY A 5 12.72 -3.73 -10.46
N CYS A 6 12.58 -4.38 -11.61
CA CYS A 6 13.44 -5.50 -11.97
C CYS A 6 14.93 -5.08 -12.12
N ILE A 7 15.18 -3.90 -12.72
CA ILE A 7 16.53 -3.33 -12.79
C ILE A 7 17.06 -3.04 -11.38
N LEU A 8 16.24 -2.42 -10.52
CA LEU A 8 16.60 -2.12 -9.14
C LEU A 8 16.91 -3.40 -8.35
N SER A 9 16.14 -4.48 -8.55
CA SER A 9 16.41 -5.79 -7.96
C SER A 9 17.77 -6.35 -8.35
N PHE A 10 18.18 -6.11 -9.61
CA PHE A 10 19.51 -6.50 -10.08
C PHE A 10 20.61 -5.62 -9.47
N ILE A 11 20.38 -4.31 -9.30
CA ILE A 11 21.30 -3.41 -8.60
C ILE A 11 21.48 -3.86 -7.15
N ILE A 12 20.40 -4.17 -6.44
CA ILE A 12 20.44 -4.70 -5.07
C ILE A 12 21.20 -6.02 -5.00
N TYR A 13 21.05 -6.90 -6.00
CA TYR A 13 21.83 -8.13 -6.08
C TYR A 13 23.35 -7.87 -6.14
N LYS A 14 23.78 -6.82 -6.82
CA LYS A 14 25.20 -6.47 -7.01
C LYS A 14 25.77 -5.58 -5.90
N CYS A 15 24.99 -4.61 -5.45
CA CYS A 15 25.46 -3.52 -4.58
C CYS A 15 24.99 -3.65 -3.12
N GLY A 16 24.07 -4.61 -2.83
CA GLY A 16 23.43 -4.68 -1.50
C GLY A 16 22.36 -3.63 -1.30
N THR A 17 21.95 -3.42 -0.04
CA THR A 17 20.84 -2.54 0.35
C THR A 17 21.27 -1.26 1.09
N ASP A 18 22.51 -1.17 1.55
CA ASP A 18 23.01 -0.10 2.43
C ASP A 18 22.84 1.31 1.85
N TRP A 19 22.90 1.43 0.51
CA TRP A 19 22.67 2.71 -0.16
C TRP A 19 21.23 3.21 -0.07
N ILE A 20 20.26 2.31 0.13
CA ILE A 20 18.84 2.68 0.29
C ILE A 20 18.65 3.46 1.58
N ASP A 21 19.29 3.03 2.67
CA ASP A 21 19.23 3.72 3.95
C ASP A 21 19.86 5.12 3.90
N VAL A 22 20.77 5.36 2.96
CA VAL A 22 21.34 6.70 2.71
C VAL A 22 20.38 7.58 1.93
N VAL A 23 19.72 7.03 0.89
CA VAL A 23 18.83 7.79 0.00
C VAL A 23 17.46 8.03 0.67
N LEU A 24 16.94 7.01 1.36
CA LEU A 24 15.64 7.05 2.02
C LEU A 24 15.73 6.41 3.41
N PRO A 25 16.36 7.09 4.39
CA PRO A 25 16.47 6.58 5.75
C PRO A 25 15.09 6.43 6.41
N PRO A 26 14.96 5.63 7.47
CA PRO A 26 13.69 5.42 8.16
C PRO A 26 12.96 6.71 8.55
N ALA A 27 13.70 7.76 8.93
CA ALA A 27 13.14 9.08 9.27
C ALA A 27 12.44 9.79 8.08
N ALA A 28 12.77 9.43 6.84
CA ALA A 28 12.07 9.89 5.64
C ALA A 28 11.04 8.85 5.16
N MET A 29 11.41 7.56 5.17
CA MET A 29 10.59 6.47 4.67
C MET A 29 9.29 6.30 5.46
N GLY A 30 9.34 6.35 6.79
CA GLY A 30 8.16 6.24 7.64
C GLY A 30 7.08 7.26 7.30
N PRO A 31 7.40 8.57 7.26
CA PRO A 31 6.46 9.60 6.83
C PRO A 31 5.93 9.41 5.41
N VAL A 32 6.76 9.03 4.44
CA VAL A 32 6.32 8.78 3.06
C VAL A 32 5.30 7.64 3.00
N VAL A 33 5.56 6.52 3.70
CA VAL A 33 4.60 5.40 3.79
C VAL A 33 3.32 5.84 4.51
N ALA A 34 3.43 6.63 5.59
CA ALA A 34 2.25 7.15 6.28
C ALA A 34 1.39 8.04 5.38
N LEU A 35 2.01 8.85 4.53
CA LEU A 35 1.33 9.72 3.58
C LEU A 35 0.50 8.95 2.55
N ILE A 36 0.90 7.71 2.16
CA ILE A 36 0.08 6.87 1.26
C ILE A 36 -1.33 6.70 1.82
N GLY A 37 -1.42 6.29 3.09
CA GLY A 37 -2.73 6.10 3.73
C GLY A 37 -3.47 7.41 4.00
N LEU A 38 -2.76 8.44 4.46
CA LEU A 38 -3.37 9.72 4.82
C LEU A 38 -3.90 10.48 3.59
N GLU A 39 -3.18 10.48 2.48
CA GLU A 39 -3.59 11.14 1.24
C GLU A 39 -4.85 10.49 0.64
N LEU A 40 -4.97 9.17 0.75
CA LEU A 40 -6.12 8.42 0.27
C LEU A 40 -7.36 8.51 1.18
N SER A 41 -7.23 9.06 2.39
CA SER A 41 -8.34 9.14 3.34
C SER A 41 -9.53 9.95 2.81
N GLY A 42 -9.27 11.04 2.06
CA GLY A 42 -10.29 11.82 1.39
C GLY A 42 -11.08 11.00 0.35
N SER A 43 -10.39 10.16 -0.42
CA SER A 43 -11.02 9.27 -1.40
C SER A 43 -11.92 8.22 -0.72
N ALA A 44 -11.57 7.73 0.46
CA ALA A 44 -12.43 6.82 1.21
C ALA A 44 -13.72 7.51 1.69
N ALA A 45 -13.62 8.76 2.15
CA ALA A 45 -14.78 9.55 2.56
C ALA A 45 -15.68 9.93 1.38
N ASP A 46 -15.07 10.22 0.22
CA ASP A 46 -15.81 10.51 -1.02
C ASP A 46 -16.55 9.27 -1.53
N ASN A 47 -15.89 8.13 -1.60
CA ASN A 47 -16.52 6.84 -1.94
C ASN A 47 -17.70 6.50 -1.00
N ALA A 48 -17.59 6.86 0.27
CA ALA A 48 -18.69 6.70 1.23
C ALA A 48 -19.86 7.67 0.98
N GLY A 49 -19.69 8.66 0.12
CA GLY A 49 -20.68 9.71 -0.13
C GLY A 49 -20.79 10.71 1.03
N LEU A 50 -19.76 10.79 1.89
CA LEU A 50 -19.75 11.69 3.06
C LEU A 50 -19.33 13.13 2.72
N LEU A 51 -18.65 13.31 1.57
CA LEU A 51 -18.19 14.61 1.07
C LEU A 51 -19.15 15.22 0.04
N ALA A 52 -20.27 14.56 -0.26
CA ALA A 52 -21.29 15.07 -1.18
C ALA A 52 -22.01 16.31 -0.58
N ASP A 53 -22.40 17.27 -1.42
CA ASP A 53 -23.17 18.45 -1.00
C ASP A 53 -24.47 18.09 -0.23
N LYS A 54 -25.04 16.94 -0.57
CA LYS A 54 -26.20 16.36 0.09
C LYS A 54 -25.91 14.91 0.47
N VAL A 55 -25.55 14.70 1.71
CA VAL A 55 -25.24 13.36 2.24
C VAL A 55 -26.52 12.54 2.37
N ASP A 56 -26.57 11.36 1.70
CA ASP A 56 -27.70 10.43 1.87
C ASP A 56 -27.54 9.67 3.21
N PRO A 57 -28.53 9.76 4.14
CA PRO A 57 -28.48 9.01 5.40
C PRO A 57 -28.28 7.50 5.24
N ARG A 58 -28.74 6.90 4.14
CA ARG A 58 -28.55 5.48 3.84
C ARG A 58 -27.08 5.13 3.64
N ASN A 59 -26.33 6.00 2.94
CA ASN A 59 -24.89 5.84 2.75
C ASN A 59 -24.14 5.90 4.08
N VAL A 60 -24.54 6.82 4.98
CA VAL A 60 -23.96 6.93 6.33
C VAL A 60 -24.18 5.66 7.14
N ILE A 61 -25.39 5.08 7.09
CA ILE A 61 -25.71 3.84 7.81
C ILE A 61 -24.85 2.70 7.27
N VAL A 62 -24.77 2.51 5.96
CA VAL A 62 -23.98 1.43 5.32
C VAL A 62 -22.49 1.60 5.64
N PHE A 63 -21.96 2.82 5.53
CA PHE A 63 -20.59 3.13 5.91
C PHE A 63 -20.31 2.79 7.38
N ALA A 64 -21.18 3.27 8.30
CA ALA A 64 -21.02 3.05 9.73
C ALA A 64 -21.07 1.58 10.11
N VAL A 65 -21.98 0.80 9.51
CA VAL A 65 -22.08 -0.65 9.74
C VAL A 65 -20.81 -1.34 9.23
N THR A 66 -20.37 -1.03 8.01
CA THR A 66 -19.18 -1.64 7.41
C THR A 66 -17.93 -1.33 8.24
N LEU A 67 -17.71 -0.04 8.54
CA LEU A 67 -16.55 0.40 9.33
C LEU A 67 -16.63 -0.16 10.76
N GLY A 68 -17.80 -0.15 11.39
CA GLY A 68 -17.99 -0.72 12.72
C GLY A 68 -17.65 -2.20 12.77
N VAL A 69 -18.17 -3.00 11.85
CA VAL A 69 -17.85 -4.43 11.78
C VAL A 69 -16.37 -4.65 11.48
N ALA A 70 -15.74 -3.83 10.63
CA ALA A 70 -14.31 -3.92 10.36
C ALA A 70 -13.48 -3.62 11.62
N ILE A 71 -13.78 -2.55 12.36
CA ILE A 71 -13.07 -2.17 13.59
C ILE A 71 -13.25 -3.24 14.67
N PHE A 72 -14.51 -3.55 15.01
CA PHE A 72 -14.80 -4.51 16.07
C PHE A 72 -14.38 -5.93 15.69
N GLY A 73 -14.48 -6.30 14.40
CA GLY A 73 -14.01 -7.58 13.90
C GLY A 73 -12.50 -7.77 14.08
N ASN A 74 -11.70 -6.76 13.82
CA ASN A 74 -10.24 -6.82 14.05
C ASN A 74 -9.89 -7.00 15.54
N ILE A 75 -10.74 -6.54 16.46
CA ILE A 75 -10.45 -6.59 17.91
C ILE A 75 -11.09 -7.80 18.58
N LEU A 76 -12.31 -8.16 18.20
CA LEU A 76 -13.13 -9.13 18.93
C LEU A 76 -13.10 -10.52 18.32
N PHE A 77 -12.85 -10.67 17.01
CA PHE A 77 -12.89 -11.97 16.36
C PHE A 77 -11.70 -12.84 16.80
N ARG A 78 -11.96 -14.14 16.96
CA ARG A 78 -10.97 -15.13 17.41
C ARG A 78 -10.96 -16.32 16.46
N GLY A 79 -9.87 -17.08 16.47
CA GLY A 79 -9.70 -18.25 15.63
C GLY A 79 -9.77 -17.93 14.15
N PHE A 80 -10.54 -18.70 13.39
CA PHE A 80 -10.66 -18.51 11.94
C PHE A 80 -11.26 -17.13 11.55
N LEU A 81 -12.20 -16.60 12.32
CA LEU A 81 -12.83 -15.31 12.01
C LEU A 81 -11.84 -14.14 12.11
N SER A 82 -10.82 -14.23 12.95
CA SER A 82 -9.78 -13.18 13.04
C SER A 82 -8.88 -13.11 11.81
N VAL A 83 -8.97 -14.06 10.89
CA VAL A 83 -8.23 -14.08 9.62
C VAL A 83 -8.96 -13.30 8.52
N ILE A 84 -10.29 -13.19 8.62
CA ILE A 84 -11.14 -12.63 7.56
C ILE A 84 -12.04 -11.46 8.04
N PRO A 85 -11.61 -10.57 8.93
CA PRO A 85 -12.49 -9.52 9.47
C PRO A 85 -12.99 -8.56 8.39
N ILE A 86 -12.14 -8.23 7.42
CA ILE A 86 -12.50 -7.35 6.29
C ILE A 86 -13.58 -7.99 5.42
N LEU A 87 -13.47 -9.28 5.10
CA LEU A 87 -14.49 -9.99 4.33
C LEU A 87 -15.84 -9.98 5.04
N ILE A 88 -15.84 -10.20 6.36
CA ILE A 88 -17.07 -10.15 7.17
C ILE A 88 -17.65 -8.72 7.17
N ALA A 89 -16.82 -7.70 7.24
CA ALA A 89 -17.25 -6.31 7.15
C ALA A 89 -17.87 -5.98 5.78
N VAL A 90 -17.28 -6.49 4.68
CA VAL A 90 -17.86 -6.37 3.33
C VAL A 90 -19.24 -7.00 3.28
N ILE A 91 -19.38 -8.23 3.77
CA ILE A 91 -20.66 -8.94 3.79
C ILE A 91 -21.70 -8.19 4.62
N ALA A 92 -21.33 -7.72 5.82
CA ALA A 92 -22.23 -6.96 6.68
C ALA A 92 -22.67 -5.64 6.04
N GLY A 93 -21.73 -4.91 5.42
CA GLY A 93 -22.02 -3.68 4.69
C GLY A 93 -22.90 -3.93 3.47
N TYR A 94 -22.66 -5.04 2.75
CA TYR A 94 -23.50 -5.44 1.64
C TYR A 94 -24.95 -5.77 2.06
N VAL A 95 -25.10 -6.49 3.19
CA VAL A 95 -26.43 -6.75 3.78
C VAL A 95 -27.12 -5.46 4.23
N ALA A 96 -26.36 -4.54 4.85
CA ALA A 96 -26.90 -3.23 5.23
C ALA A 96 -27.34 -2.41 4.01
N ALA A 97 -26.56 -2.44 2.92
CA ALA A 97 -26.90 -1.78 1.67
C ALA A 97 -28.17 -2.39 1.02
N LEU A 98 -28.32 -3.72 1.11
CA LEU A 98 -29.55 -4.40 0.68
C LEU A 98 -30.75 -3.94 1.50
N ALA A 99 -30.64 -3.88 2.82
CA ALA A 99 -31.70 -3.42 3.72
C ALA A 99 -32.07 -1.94 3.49
N CYS A 100 -31.09 -1.11 3.10
CA CYS A 100 -31.31 0.30 2.74
C CYS A 100 -31.85 0.51 1.32
N GLY A 101 -31.99 -0.56 0.52
CA GLY A 101 -32.49 -0.48 -0.86
C GLY A 101 -31.54 0.25 -1.83
N ILE A 102 -30.23 0.17 -1.61
CA ILE A 102 -29.20 0.83 -2.45
C ILE A 102 -28.71 -0.13 -3.55
N LEU A 103 -28.89 -1.45 -3.37
CA LEU A 103 -28.35 -2.47 -4.26
C LEU A 103 -29.24 -2.72 -5.49
N ASP A 104 -28.61 -2.86 -6.64
CA ASP A 104 -29.21 -3.35 -7.87
C ASP A 104 -28.50 -4.62 -8.35
N PHE A 105 -29.23 -5.74 -8.34
CA PHE A 105 -28.75 -7.05 -8.78
C PHE A 105 -29.01 -7.34 -10.26
N SER A 106 -29.60 -6.44 -11.01
CA SER A 106 -29.97 -6.66 -12.42
C SER A 106 -28.75 -7.07 -13.26
N GLN A 107 -27.62 -6.42 -13.03
CA GLN A 107 -26.36 -6.72 -13.71
C GLN A 107 -25.77 -8.09 -13.32
N VAL A 108 -25.89 -8.50 -12.06
CA VAL A 108 -25.44 -9.81 -11.59
C VAL A 108 -26.31 -10.93 -12.20
N ALA A 109 -27.62 -10.70 -12.28
CA ALA A 109 -28.56 -11.66 -12.88
C ALA A 109 -28.24 -11.89 -14.35
N SER A 110 -27.94 -10.84 -15.11
CA SER A 110 -27.62 -10.89 -16.54
C SER A 110 -26.20 -11.37 -16.86
N ALA A 111 -25.30 -11.37 -15.88
CA ALA A 111 -23.91 -11.78 -16.09
C ALA A 111 -23.77 -13.26 -16.42
N SER A 112 -22.85 -13.57 -17.35
CA SER A 112 -22.52 -14.96 -17.70
C SER A 112 -21.73 -15.62 -16.55
N TRP A 113 -21.82 -16.94 -16.43
CA TRP A 113 -21.01 -17.69 -15.48
C TRP A 113 -19.52 -17.64 -15.83
N PHE A 114 -19.18 -17.65 -17.10
CA PHE A 114 -17.82 -17.55 -17.59
C PHE A 114 -17.65 -16.23 -18.36
N ALA A 115 -16.64 -15.45 -18.00
CA ALA A 115 -16.27 -14.20 -18.68
C ALA A 115 -14.74 -14.09 -18.76
N LEU A 116 -14.25 -13.62 -19.91
CA LEU A 116 -12.85 -13.28 -20.06
C LEU A 116 -12.60 -11.89 -19.43
N PRO A 117 -11.49 -11.70 -18.71
CA PRO A 117 -11.05 -10.39 -18.30
C PRO A 117 -10.86 -9.45 -19.50
N ASN A 118 -11.11 -8.17 -19.29
CA ASN A 118 -10.91 -7.17 -20.34
C ASN A 118 -9.42 -6.80 -20.44
N PHE A 119 -8.69 -7.52 -21.29
CA PHE A 119 -7.28 -7.25 -21.52
C PHE A 119 -7.10 -5.96 -22.33
N GLN A 120 -6.24 -5.07 -21.86
CA GLN A 120 -5.91 -3.82 -22.52
C GLN A 120 -4.39 -3.70 -22.69
N MET A 121 -3.96 -3.25 -23.86
CA MET A 121 -2.54 -2.99 -24.10
C MET A 121 -2.12 -1.67 -23.44
N PRO A 122 -0.94 -1.64 -22.80
CA PRO A 122 -0.45 -0.41 -22.15
C PRO A 122 -0.16 0.68 -23.19
N LYS A 123 -0.45 1.92 -22.81
CA LYS A 123 0.01 3.11 -23.53
C LYS A 123 1.24 3.64 -22.83
N PHE A 124 2.32 3.86 -23.59
CA PHE A 124 3.54 4.41 -23.05
C PHE A 124 3.46 5.94 -23.07
N ASP A 125 3.55 6.52 -21.87
CA ASP A 125 3.59 7.97 -21.67
C ASP A 125 4.82 8.30 -20.82
N MET A 126 5.72 9.12 -21.34
CA MET A 126 6.97 9.47 -20.66
C MET A 126 6.72 10.33 -19.42
N GLY A 127 5.71 11.19 -19.44
CA GLY A 127 5.34 12.01 -18.29
C GLY A 127 4.89 11.13 -17.11
N ALA A 128 3.98 10.20 -17.37
CA ALA A 128 3.52 9.23 -16.36
C ALA A 128 4.66 8.34 -15.82
N ILE A 129 5.61 7.93 -16.69
CA ILE A 129 6.79 7.15 -16.27
C ILE A 129 7.63 7.97 -15.29
N MET A 130 7.96 9.21 -15.64
CA MET A 130 8.81 10.07 -14.80
C MET A 130 8.14 10.42 -13.46
N MET A 131 6.81 10.60 -13.44
CA MET A 131 6.04 10.89 -12.24
C MET A 131 6.08 9.70 -11.25
N ILE A 132 5.97 8.45 -11.74
CA ILE A 132 5.87 7.29 -10.86
C ILE A 132 7.24 6.70 -10.46
N LEU A 133 8.33 7.11 -11.11
CA LEU A 133 9.65 6.54 -10.87
C LEU A 133 10.16 6.72 -9.43
N PRO A 134 9.99 7.88 -8.75
CA PRO A 134 10.40 8.05 -7.36
C PRO A 134 9.67 7.12 -6.38
N VAL A 135 8.42 6.77 -6.68
CA VAL A 135 7.60 5.86 -5.86
C VAL A 135 8.20 4.45 -5.80
N LEU A 136 9.02 4.08 -6.79
CA LEU A 136 9.70 2.79 -6.82
C LEU A 136 10.57 2.55 -5.57
N LEU A 137 11.27 3.57 -5.07
CA LEU A 137 12.07 3.44 -3.86
C LEU A 137 11.21 3.26 -2.61
N VAL A 138 10.05 3.91 -2.57
CA VAL A 138 9.07 3.74 -1.48
C VAL A 138 8.57 2.29 -1.45
N ILE A 139 8.09 1.78 -2.59
CA ILE A 139 7.62 0.40 -2.73
C ILE A 139 8.72 -0.60 -2.36
N THR A 140 9.97 -0.32 -2.79
CA THR A 140 11.12 -1.17 -2.45
C THR A 140 11.37 -1.20 -0.95
N SER A 141 11.30 -0.05 -0.28
CA SER A 141 11.51 0.05 1.16
C SER A 141 10.38 -0.63 1.94
N GLU A 142 9.14 -0.48 1.50
CA GLU A 142 7.99 -1.21 2.05
C GLU A 142 8.17 -2.73 1.89
N HIS A 143 8.58 -3.18 0.72
CA HIS A 143 8.88 -4.59 0.45
C HIS A 143 9.97 -5.14 1.39
N ILE A 144 11.03 -4.37 1.63
CA ILE A 144 12.08 -4.74 2.59
C ILE A 144 11.48 -4.88 4.00
N GLY A 145 10.68 -3.91 4.44
CA GLY A 145 9.98 -3.96 5.72
C GLY A 145 9.11 -5.22 5.86
N HIS A 146 8.31 -5.54 4.85
CA HIS A 146 7.49 -6.75 4.81
C HIS A 146 8.33 -8.02 4.87
N GLN A 147 9.47 -8.08 4.17
CA GLN A 147 10.38 -9.23 4.23
C GLN A 147 11.05 -9.40 5.60
N VAL A 148 11.37 -8.32 6.29
CA VAL A 148 11.89 -8.36 7.67
C VAL A 148 10.85 -8.95 8.61
N VAL A 149 9.60 -8.48 8.55
CA VAL A 149 8.50 -8.99 9.38
C VAL A 149 8.20 -10.46 9.05
N THR A 150 8.14 -10.80 7.77
CA THR A 150 7.94 -12.20 7.33
C THR A 150 9.06 -13.10 7.83
N SER A 151 10.31 -12.65 7.77
CA SER A 151 11.48 -13.39 8.30
C SER A 151 11.33 -13.70 9.78
N LYS A 152 10.87 -12.73 10.58
CA LYS A 152 10.62 -12.91 12.02
C LYS A 152 9.51 -13.95 12.28
N ILE A 153 8.42 -13.91 11.51
CA ILE A 153 7.27 -14.81 11.65
C ILE A 153 7.65 -16.25 11.26
N VAL A 154 8.36 -16.41 10.15
CA VAL A 154 8.78 -17.71 9.60
C VAL A 154 9.99 -18.30 10.37
N GLY A 155 10.71 -17.47 11.14
CA GLY A 155 11.91 -17.88 11.88
C GLY A 155 13.13 -18.13 10.98
N ARG A 156 13.20 -17.48 9.81
CA ARG A 156 14.29 -17.63 8.85
C ARG A 156 14.67 -16.27 8.26
N ASP A 157 15.95 -16.01 8.08
CA ASP A 157 16.43 -14.79 7.42
C ASP A 157 16.21 -14.87 5.90
N LEU A 158 15.05 -14.39 5.45
CA LEU A 158 14.65 -14.40 4.04
C LEU A 158 15.38 -13.33 3.22
N LEU A 159 15.95 -12.32 3.88
CA LEU A 159 16.75 -11.29 3.22
C LEU A 159 18.07 -11.86 2.70
N LYS A 160 18.66 -12.84 3.45
CA LYS A 160 19.88 -13.55 3.04
C LYS A 160 19.58 -14.75 2.16
N LYS A 161 18.61 -15.60 2.55
CA LYS A 161 18.26 -16.84 1.82
C LYS A 161 16.73 -17.01 1.76
N PRO A 162 16.11 -16.94 0.58
CA PRO A 162 16.68 -16.97 -0.79
C PRO A 162 17.35 -15.67 -1.26
N GLY A 163 17.21 -14.58 -0.53
CA GLY A 163 17.77 -13.27 -0.83
C GLY A 163 16.72 -12.25 -1.27
N LEU A 164 16.83 -11.03 -0.74
CA LEU A 164 15.90 -9.91 -1.02
C LEU A 164 15.73 -9.65 -2.52
N HIS A 165 16.82 -9.70 -3.29
CA HIS A 165 16.79 -9.46 -4.73
C HIS A 165 15.84 -10.41 -5.48
N ARG A 166 15.63 -11.64 -5.00
CA ARG A 166 14.73 -12.61 -5.65
C ARG A 166 13.26 -12.29 -5.37
N SER A 167 12.93 -11.94 -4.12
CA SER A 167 11.56 -11.59 -3.78
C SER A 167 11.16 -10.28 -4.44
N LEU A 168 12.05 -9.29 -4.44
CA LEU A 168 11.84 -8.00 -5.09
C LEU A 168 11.73 -8.14 -6.62
N PHE A 169 12.54 -9.01 -7.24
CA PHE A 169 12.41 -9.30 -8.66
C PHE A 169 11.05 -9.94 -8.97
N GLY A 170 10.61 -10.92 -8.18
CA GLY A 170 9.32 -11.58 -8.38
C GLY A 170 8.14 -10.60 -8.28
N ASP A 171 8.16 -9.71 -7.29
CA ASP A 171 7.15 -8.68 -7.09
C ASP A 171 7.10 -7.70 -8.28
N ASN A 172 8.24 -7.17 -8.67
CA ASN A 172 8.33 -6.23 -9.80
C ASN A 172 8.04 -6.89 -11.16
N PHE A 173 8.41 -8.15 -11.33
CA PHE A 173 8.10 -8.90 -12.54
C PHE A 173 6.60 -9.17 -12.66
N SER A 174 5.91 -9.48 -11.54
CA SER A 174 4.46 -9.60 -11.53
C SER A 174 3.77 -8.27 -11.85
N THR A 175 4.27 -7.15 -11.33
CA THR A 175 3.82 -5.79 -11.67
C THR A 175 3.99 -5.48 -13.16
N MET A 176 5.11 -5.91 -13.76
CA MET A 176 5.35 -5.72 -15.20
C MET A 176 4.35 -6.52 -16.03
N ILE A 177 4.09 -7.79 -15.71
CA ILE A 177 3.08 -8.61 -16.39
C ILE A 177 1.69 -8.00 -16.20
N SER A 178 1.33 -7.59 -14.98
CA SER A 178 0.06 -6.95 -14.67
C SER A 178 -0.18 -5.73 -15.57
N GLY A 179 0.81 -4.84 -15.69
CA GLY A 179 0.73 -3.68 -16.57
C GLY A 179 0.63 -4.04 -18.05
N LEU A 180 1.29 -5.11 -18.51
CA LEU A 180 1.22 -5.56 -19.91
C LEU A 180 -0.16 -6.09 -20.30
N ILE A 181 -0.91 -6.64 -19.37
CA ILE A 181 -2.28 -7.14 -19.60
C ILE A 181 -3.37 -6.10 -19.30
N GLY A 182 -2.97 -4.86 -18.93
CA GLY A 182 -3.90 -3.76 -18.67
C GLY A 182 -4.48 -3.73 -17.26
N SER A 183 -3.80 -4.33 -16.30
CA SER A 183 -4.17 -4.30 -14.88
C SER A 183 -3.29 -3.31 -14.08
N VAL A 184 -3.59 -3.17 -12.80
CA VAL A 184 -2.90 -2.27 -11.88
C VAL A 184 -1.56 -2.86 -11.41
N PRO A 185 -0.60 -2.02 -10.95
CA PRO A 185 0.61 -2.51 -10.28
C PRO A 185 0.27 -3.37 -9.07
N THR A 186 1.03 -4.44 -8.88
CA THR A 186 0.94 -5.33 -7.72
C THR A 186 2.03 -4.99 -6.72
N THR A 187 1.80 -5.28 -5.43
CA THR A 187 2.78 -5.11 -4.36
C THR A 187 2.55 -6.15 -3.26
N THR A 188 3.41 -6.19 -2.27
CA THR A 188 3.25 -7.04 -1.09
C THR A 188 2.22 -6.44 -0.13
N TYR A 189 1.36 -7.31 0.46
CA TYR A 189 0.35 -6.90 1.43
C TYR A 189 0.71 -7.33 2.84
N GLY A 190 0.79 -6.36 3.75
CA GLY A 190 1.04 -6.60 5.18
C GLY A 190 -0.04 -7.44 5.85
N GLU A 191 -1.29 -7.32 5.39
CA GLU A 191 -2.44 -8.09 5.85
C GLU A 191 -2.23 -9.60 5.65
N ASN A 192 -1.67 -10.00 4.52
CA ASN A 192 -1.37 -11.41 4.25
C ASN A 192 -0.28 -11.95 5.19
N ILE A 193 0.66 -11.11 5.60
CA ILE A 193 1.67 -11.45 6.60
C ILE A 193 0.99 -11.68 7.96
N GLY A 194 0.00 -10.86 8.31
CA GLY A 194 -0.84 -11.05 9.48
C GLY A 194 -1.59 -12.38 9.47
N VAL A 195 -2.19 -12.75 8.32
CA VAL A 195 -2.84 -14.05 8.12
C VAL A 195 -1.86 -15.19 8.34
N MET A 196 -0.65 -15.12 7.80
CA MET A 196 0.40 -16.12 8.02
C MET A 196 0.78 -16.25 9.49
N ALA A 197 0.86 -15.15 10.23
CA ALA A 197 1.18 -15.15 11.65
C ALA A 197 0.11 -15.88 12.49
N VAL A 198 -1.17 -15.66 12.19
CA VAL A 198 -2.31 -16.26 12.90
C VAL A 198 -2.48 -17.74 12.53
N THR A 199 -2.43 -18.06 11.24
CA THR A 199 -2.66 -19.42 10.74
C THR A 199 -1.45 -20.35 10.90
N ARG A 200 -0.24 -19.77 11.03
CA ARG A 200 1.05 -20.49 11.02
C ARG A 200 1.27 -21.31 9.74
N VAL A 201 0.62 -20.94 8.65
CA VAL A 201 0.78 -21.60 7.34
C VAL A 201 1.81 -20.82 6.53
N TYR A 202 3.00 -21.38 6.38
CA TYR A 202 4.14 -20.76 5.69
C TYR A 202 4.51 -21.48 4.39
N SER A 203 3.66 -22.40 3.95
CA SER A 203 3.92 -23.20 2.75
C SER A 203 3.78 -22.40 1.48
N VAL A 204 4.84 -22.28 0.69
CA VAL A 204 4.82 -21.65 -0.64
C VAL A 204 3.79 -22.33 -1.56
N ARG A 205 3.57 -23.64 -1.42
CA ARG A 205 2.57 -24.36 -2.24
C ARG A 205 1.15 -23.92 -1.93
N VAL A 206 0.84 -23.64 -0.65
CA VAL A 206 -0.50 -23.12 -0.25
C VAL A 206 -0.70 -21.73 -0.81
N ILE A 207 0.31 -20.85 -0.71
CA ILE A 207 0.25 -19.47 -1.23
C ILE A 207 0.10 -19.50 -2.76
N ALA A 208 0.91 -20.33 -3.46
CA ALA A 208 0.79 -20.49 -4.90
C ALA A 208 -0.58 -21.08 -5.32
N GLY A 209 -1.11 -22.04 -4.56
CA GLY A 209 -2.45 -22.59 -4.75
C GLY A 209 -3.54 -21.52 -4.59
N ALA A 210 -3.44 -20.67 -3.58
CA ALA A 210 -4.36 -19.54 -3.38
C ALA A 210 -4.31 -18.55 -4.55
N ALA A 211 -3.11 -18.21 -5.03
CA ALA A 211 -2.93 -17.35 -6.20
C ALA A 211 -3.56 -17.97 -7.46
N PHE A 212 -3.37 -19.27 -7.68
CA PHE A 212 -3.97 -19.99 -8.80
C PHE A 212 -5.50 -20.01 -8.72
N LEU A 213 -6.07 -20.27 -7.53
CA LEU A 213 -7.52 -20.17 -7.32
C LEU A 213 -8.06 -18.76 -7.58
N SER A 214 -7.33 -17.73 -7.18
CA SER A 214 -7.70 -16.33 -7.47
C SER A 214 -7.76 -16.07 -8.98
N ILE A 215 -6.80 -16.61 -9.75
CA ILE A 215 -6.81 -16.53 -11.21
C ILE A 215 -8.05 -17.24 -11.78
N ILE A 216 -8.38 -18.43 -11.30
CA ILE A 216 -9.61 -19.15 -11.74
C ILE A 216 -10.85 -18.32 -11.41
N CYS A 217 -10.95 -17.76 -10.21
CA CYS A 217 -12.07 -16.91 -9.78
C CYS A 217 -12.25 -15.68 -10.67
N SER A 218 -11.19 -15.14 -11.27
CA SER A 218 -11.27 -13.99 -12.17
C SER A 218 -12.06 -14.28 -13.46
N PHE A 219 -12.18 -15.56 -13.85
CA PHE A 219 -12.99 -15.97 -15.01
C PHE A 219 -14.46 -16.24 -14.67
N VAL A 220 -14.85 -16.17 -13.39
CA VAL A 220 -16.24 -16.34 -12.96
C VAL A 220 -16.96 -14.99 -13.07
N GLY A 221 -17.66 -14.76 -14.20
CA GLY A 221 -18.28 -13.47 -14.51
C GLY A 221 -19.32 -13.03 -13.47
N LYS A 222 -20.12 -13.96 -12.92
CA LYS A 222 -21.07 -13.64 -11.83
C LYS A 222 -20.36 -13.16 -10.56
N LEU A 223 -19.21 -13.75 -10.20
CA LEU A 223 -18.41 -13.30 -9.04
C LEU A 223 -17.83 -11.92 -9.30
N SER A 224 -17.29 -11.68 -10.49
CA SER A 224 -16.77 -10.38 -10.90
C SER A 224 -17.85 -9.30 -10.85
N MET A 225 -19.04 -9.58 -11.36
CA MET A 225 -20.18 -8.65 -11.29
C MET A 225 -20.65 -8.42 -9.86
N LEU A 226 -20.69 -9.46 -9.02
CA LEU A 226 -21.04 -9.31 -7.61
C LEU A 226 -20.08 -8.35 -6.88
N ILE A 227 -18.78 -8.46 -7.17
CA ILE A 227 -17.77 -7.55 -6.61
C ILE A 227 -17.97 -6.12 -7.13
N GLN A 228 -18.29 -5.95 -8.41
CA GLN A 228 -18.54 -4.63 -9.00
C GLN A 228 -19.81 -3.95 -8.49
N THR A 229 -20.78 -4.73 -8.00
CA THR A 229 -22.01 -4.18 -7.38
C THR A 229 -21.84 -3.78 -5.91
N ILE A 230 -20.63 -3.93 -5.33
CA ILE A 230 -20.38 -3.46 -3.97
C ILE A 230 -20.53 -1.94 -3.94
N PRO A 231 -21.46 -1.39 -3.13
CA PRO A 231 -21.73 0.05 -3.12
C PRO A 231 -20.54 0.87 -2.59
N GLY A 232 -20.42 2.10 -3.08
CA GLY A 232 -19.41 3.05 -2.63
C GLY A 232 -19.28 3.16 -1.10
N PRO A 233 -20.38 3.29 -0.31
CA PRO A 233 -20.29 3.34 1.14
C PRO A 233 -19.66 2.10 1.80
N VAL A 234 -19.80 0.91 1.22
CA VAL A 234 -19.13 -0.29 1.72
C VAL A 234 -17.63 -0.20 1.44
N ILE A 235 -17.27 0.15 0.20
CA ILE A 235 -15.87 0.34 -0.19
C ILE A 235 -15.23 1.43 0.67
N GLY A 236 -15.89 2.57 0.82
CA GLY A 236 -15.44 3.69 1.65
C GLY A 236 -15.21 3.27 3.11
N GLY A 237 -16.12 2.50 3.70
CA GLY A 237 -16.00 2.02 5.08
C GLY A 237 -14.79 1.12 5.31
N ILE A 238 -14.51 0.21 4.37
CA ILE A 238 -13.32 -0.66 4.44
C ILE A 238 -12.05 0.16 4.19
N SER A 239 -12.04 0.97 3.13
CA SER A 239 -10.89 1.78 2.74
C SER A 239 -10.49 2.75 3.84
N PHE A 240 -11.45 3.31 4.57
CA PHE A 240 -11.19 4.21 5.69
C PHE A 240 -10.33 3.54 6.76
N LEU A 241 -10.64 2.30 7.13
CA LEU A 241 -9.83 1.54 8.07
C LEU A 241 -8.47 1.14 7.45
N LEU A 242 -8.47 0.62 6.21
CA LEU A 242 -7.24 0.14 5.56
C LEU A 242 -6.24 1.27 5.34
N TYR A 243 -6.68 2.44 4.87
CA TYR A 243 -5.80 3.60 4.68
C TYR A 243 -5.25 4.12 6.02
N GLY A 244 -6.07 4.09 7.08
CA GLY A 244 -5.61 4.37 8.43
C GLY A 244 -4.53 3.38 8.90
N MET A 245 -4.69 2.09 8.59
CA MET A 245 -3.68 1.06 8.92
C MET A 245 -2.39 1.24 8.12
N ILE A 246 -2.47 1.64 6.84
CA ILE A 246 -1.28 2.00 6.05
C ILE A 246 -0.56 3.19 6.68
N GLY A 247 -1.30 4.24 7.06
CA GLY A 247 -0.75 5.37 7.79
C GLY A 247 -0.02 4.98 9.09
N ALA A 248 -0.66 4.12 9.88
CA ALA A 248 -0.07 3.56 11.10
C ALA A 248 1.18 2.70 10.82
N SER A 249 1.22 1.98 9.69
CA SER A 249 2.40 1.21 9.29
C SER A 249 3.62 2.10 9.03
N GLY A 250 3.42 3.27 8.45
CA GLY A 250 4.49 4.27 8.30
C GLY A 250 5.05 4.75 9.65
N ILE A 251 4.17 5.01 10.63
CA ILE A 251 4.59 5.34 12.00
C ILE A 251 5.34 4.16 12.63
N ARG A 252 4.88 2.93 12.39
CA ARG A 252 5.54 1.73 12.89
C ARG A 252 6.98 1.59 12.38
N ILE A 253 7.26 1.98 11.12
CA ILE A 253 8.63 1.99 10.57
C ILE A 253 9.53 2.87 11.44
N LEU A 254 9.08 4.06 11.85
CA LEU A 254 9.84 4.97 12.71
C LEU A 254 10.15 4.35 14.08
N VAL A 255 9.16 3.68 14.66
CA VAL A 255 9.28 3.03 15.98
C VAL A 255 10.18 1.78 15.90
N ASP A 256 9.97 0.90 14.94
CA ASP A 256 10.73 -0.35 14.77
C ASP A 256 12.21 -0.07 14.43
N SER A 257 12.47 1.02 13.71
CA SER A 257 13.83 1.51 13.39
C SER A 257 14.45 2.36 14.49
N GLN A 258 13.74 2.57 15.60
CA GLN A 258 14.19 3.37 16.74
C GLN A 258 14.75 4.74 16.33
N VAL A 259 14.02 5.45 15.44
CA VAL A 259 14.45 6.77 14.96
C VAL A 259 14.60 7.73 16.14
N ASP A 260 15.82 8.20 16.36
CA ASP A 260 16.11 9.17 17.40
C ASP A 260 15.71 10.59 16.97
N TYR A 261 14.65 11.11 17.56
CA TYR A 261 14.17 12.49 17.35
C TYR A 261 14.87 13.54 18.23
N GLY A 262 15.82 13.13 19.08
CA GLY A 262 16.78 14.03 19.71
C GLY A 262 17.75 14.63 18.69
N LEU A 263 17.97 13.92 17.57
CA LEU A 263 18.76 14.42 16.45
C LEU A 263 17.94 15.39 15.59
N SER A 264 18.42 16.63 15.46
CA SER A 264 17.74 17.69 14.69
C SER A 264 17.50 17.30 13.24
N ARG A 265 18.42 16.55 12.61
CA ARG A 265 18.29 16.06 11.25
C ARG A 265 17.07 15.14 11.06
N ASN A 266 16.84 14.21 11.99
CA ASN A 266 15.72 13.27 11.89
C ASN A 266 14.38 13.98 12.07
N LEU A 267 14.31 14.88 13.09
CA LEU A 267 13.11 15.69 13.33
C LEU A 267 12.79 16.57 12.12
N THR A 268 13.77 17.27 11.58
CA THR A 268 13.60 18.14 10.41
C THR A 268 13.15 17.35 9.20
N LEU A 269 13.81 16.23 8.91
CA LEU A 269 13.51 15.38 7.76
C LEU A 269 12.06 14.87 7.82
N THR A 270 11.68 14.27 8.93
CA THR A 270 10.30 13.78 9.15
C THR A 270 9.27 14.90 9.02
N SER A 271 9.52 16.05 9.62
CA SER A 271 8.60 17.19 9.60
C SER A 271 8.40 17.74 8.20
N VAL A 272 9.49 17.93 7.45
CA VAL A 272 9.41 18.47 6.08
C VAL A 272 8.70 17.50 5.16
N VAL A 273 8.96 16.20 5.26
CA VAL A 273 8.30 15.17 4.44
C VAL A 273 6.80 15.17 4.71
N PHE A 274 6.35 15.14 5.97
CA PHE A 274 4.93 15.19 6.30
C PHE A 274 4.24 16.44 5.80
N VAL A 275 4.84 17.61 6.07
CA VAL A 275 4.24 18.89 5.65
C VAL A 275 4.19 19.00 4.13
N THR A 276 5.23 18.58 3.42
CA THR A 276 5.24 18.58 1.95
C THR A 276 4.11 17.72 1.39
N GLY A 277 3.91 16.51 1.91
CA GLY A 277 2.86 15.60 1.43
C GLY A 277 1.44 16.10 1.70
N LEU A 278 1.20 16.72 2.86
CA LEU A 278 -0.15 17.13 3.27
C LEU A 278 -0.51 18.57 2.88
N SER A 279 0.47 19.37 2.46
CA SER A 279 0.26 20.81 2.20
C SER A 279 -0.56 21.13 0.95
N GLY A 280 -0.75 20.14 0.06
CA GLY A 280 -1.36 20.37 -1.25
C GLY A 280 -0.47 21.14 -2.22
N ILE A 281 0.82 21.32 -1.92
CA ILE A 281 1.79 21.94 -2.83
C ILE A 281 1.91 21.09 -4.10
N ALA A 282 1.86 21.76 -5.24
CA ALA A 282 2.09 21.16 -6.55
C ALA A 282 3.28 21.86 -7.23
N VAL A 283 4.23 21.08 -7.71
CA VAL A 283 5.37 21.57 -8.50
C VAL A 283 5.24 21.06 -9.92
N LYS A 284 5.17 21.98 -10.88
CA LYS A 284 5.00 21.69 -12.31
C LYS A 284 6.31 21.81 -13.07
N PHE A 285 6.65 20.75 -13.80
CA PHE A 285 7.77 20.71 -14.74
C PHE A 285 7.24 20.35 -16.13
N GLY A 286 6.91 21.33 -16.95
CA GLY A 286 6.22 21.11 -18.22
C GLY A 286 4.86 20.46 -17.99
N ASP A 287 4.65 19.27 -18.57
CA ASP A 287 3.41 18.51 -18.44
C ASP A 287 3.35 17.62 -17.18
N ILE A 288 4.45 17.56 -16.41
CA ILE A 288 4.54 16.74 -15.20
C ILE A 288 4.17 17.60 -13.99
N GLU A 289 3.18 17.14 -13.22
CA GLU A 289 2.80 17.76 -11.95
C GLU A 289 3.13 16.80 -10.79
N LEU A 290 4.04 17.24 -9.91
CA LEU A 290 4.44 16.49 -8.72
C LEU A 290 3.68 17.02 -7.51
N THR A 291 2.91 16.17 -6.87
CA THR A 291 2.06 16.52 -5.72
C THR A 291 2.17 15.44 -4.61
N GLY A 292 1.66 15.78 -3.45
CA GLY A 292 1.42 14.84 -2.36
C GLY A 292 2.63 13.97 -2.00
N MET A 293 2.42 12.69 -1.84
CA MET A 293 3.44 11.69 -1.47
C MET A 293 4.63 11.66 -2.43
N VAL A 294 4.40 11.83 -3.75
CA VAL A 294 5.49 11.77 -4.75
C VAL A 294 6.47 12.92 -4.53
N LEU A 295 5.95 14.14 -4.34
CA LEU A 295 6.76 15.32 -4.03
C LEU A 295 7.47 15.16 -2.69
N ALA A 296 6.77 14.66 -1.66
CA ALA A 296 7.33 14.39 -0.33
C ALA A 296 8.47 13.37 -0.39
N CYS A 297 8.34 12.31 -1.20
CA CYS A 297 9.38 11.32 -1.40
C CYS A 297 10.64 11.95 -2.02
N ILE A 298 10.48 12.74 -3.10
CA ILE A 298 11.60 13.41 -3.76
C ILE A 298 12.31 14.38 -2.80
N VAL A 299 11.55 15.19 -2.08
CA VAL A 299 12.10 16.13 -1.09
C VAL A 299 12.83 15.35 0.02
N GLY A 300 12.24 14.27 0.52
CA GLY A 300 12.86 13.40 1.52
C GLY A 300 14.20 12.82 1.05
N MET A 301 14.25 12.33 -0.20
CA MET A 301 15.50 11.80 -0.80
C MET A 301 16.57 12.88 -0.96
N ILE A 302 16.20 14.06 -1.46
CA ILE A 302 17.15 15.17 -1.64
C ILE A 302 17.70 15.60 -0.28
N LEU A 303 16.85 15.81 0.71
CA LEU A 303 17.29 16.21 2.06
C LEU A 303 18.14 15.14 2.70
N SER A 304 17.80 13.87 2.56
CA SER A 304 18.60 12.76 3.10
C SER A 304 20.00 12.75 2.51
N LEU A 305 20.13 12.92 1.21
CA LEU A 305 21.43 12.99 0.53
C LEU A 305 22.22 14.23 0.98
N VAL A 306 21.58 15.40 1.10
CA VAL A 306 22.22 16.61 1.61
C VAL A 306 22.71 16.41 3.04
N PHE A 307 21.87 15.88 3.92
CA PHE A 307 22.25 15.61 5.32
C PHE A 307 23.37 14.58 5.42
N TYR A 308 23.36 13.54 4.59
CA TYR A 308 24.44 12.58 4.51
C TYR A 308 25.78 13.24 4.10
N ILE A 309 25.75 14.14 3.11
CA ILE A 309 26.95 14.90 2.67
C ILE A 309 27.43 15.82 3.78
N LEU A 310 26.52 16.59 4.43
CA LEU A 310 26.86 17.48 5.52
C LEU A 310 27.49 16.74 6.71
N ASP A 311 26.96 15.54 7.01
CA ASP A 311 27.50 14.69 8.07
C ASP A 311 28.92 14.19 7.74
N ARG A 312 29.13 13.75 6.49
CA ARG A 312 30.46 13.37 6.00
C ARG A 312 31.47 14.53 6.05
N LEU A 313 31.02 15.74 5.77
CA LEU A 313 31.83 16.96 5.86
C LEU A 313 31.97 17.46 7.32
N LYS A 314 31.33 16.79 8.29
CA LYS A 314 31.33 17.16 9.70
C LYS A 314 30.75 18.58 9.96
N LEU A 315 29.75 18.98 9.21
CA LEU A 315 29.09 20.27 9.31
C LEU A 315 27.76 20.22 10.09
N THR A 316 27.32 19.03 10.50
CA THR A 316 26.08 18.85 11.29
C THR A 316 26.29 19.22 12.75
N ASN A 317 25.23 19.74 13.39
CA ASN A 317 25.20 20.07 14.81
C ASN A 317 24.76 18.87 15.69
N ASP A 318 24.40 17.75 15.09
CA ASP A 318 23.96 16.51 15.76
C ASP A 318 25.16 15.67 16.24
N ARG A 319 26.31 16.26 16.49
CA ARG A 319 27.45 15.54 17.01
C ARG A 319 27.21 15.18 18.49
N GLU A 320 27.38 13.90 18.79
CA GLU A 320 27.72 13.48 20.15
C GLU A 320 28.98 14.24 20.56
N GLU A 321 28.88 15.03 21.62
CA GLU A 321 30.06 15.47 22.35
C GLU A 321 30.74 14.20 22.85
N ALA A 322 31.86 13.82 22.23
CA ALA A 322 32.67 12.67 22.55
C ALA A 322 33.46 12.93 23.88
#